data_5afc5ed9f1ca3bce2da31f819e6f944c
#
_entry.id   5afc5ed9f1ca3bce2da31f819e6f944c
#
_cell.length_a   1.000
_cell.length_b   1.000
_cell.length_c   1.000
_cell.angle_alpha   90.00
_cell.angle_beta   90.00
_cell.angle_gamma   90.00
#
_symmetry.space_group_name_H-M   'P 1'
#
loop_
_entity.id
_entity.type
_entity.pdbx_description
1 polymer ?
#
loop_
_entity_poly.entity_id
_entity_poly.type
_entity_poly.pdbx_seq_one_letter_code
_entity_poly.pdbx_strand_id
1 'polypeptide(L)'
;MTFSKKAILLSGILLCISVQLGAQVRQTREEYISRYMPIAIAHMERYGIPASITMAQGILESDCGNSLLSMKSNNHFGIKCKRNWTGDKVYHDDDAKGECFRSYPS
;
A
#
# COMPACT_ATOMS: atom_id res chain seq x y z
N MET A 1 7.63 -19.57 45.43
CA MET A 1 6.94 -20.30 44.37
C MET A 1 5.90 -19.47 43.60
N THR A 2 5.30 -18.47 44.23
CA THR A 2 4.37 -17.56 43.54
C THR A 2 5.04 -16.60 42.56
N PHE A 3 6.33 -16.36 42.68
CA PHE A 3 7.07 -15.45 41.79
C PHE A 3 7.28 -16.01 40.39
N SER A 4 7.49 -17.31 40.22
CA SER A 4 7.74 -17.92 38.91
C SER A 4 6.52 -17.89 38.01
N LYS A 5 5.32 -18.03 38.57
CA LYS A 5 4.07 -17.96 37.78
C LYS A 5 3.79 -16.56 37.27
N LYS A 6 4.06 -15.53 38.05
CA LYS A 6 3.91 -14.12 37.60
C LYS A 6 4.92 -13.76 36.53
N ALA A 7 6.16 -14.23 36.65
CA ALA A 7 7.20 -14.00 35.65
C ALA A 7 6.86 -14.66 34.32
N ILE A 8 6.31 -15.87 34.32
CA ILE A 8 5.90 -16.60 33.13
C ILE A 8 4.76 -15.88 32.40
N LEU A 9 3.77 -15.39 33.14
CA LEU A 9 2.63 -14.63 32.60
C LEU A 9 3.09 -13.32 31.95
N LEU A 10 3.97 -12.57 32.59
CA LEU A 10 4.52 -11.34 32.06
C LEU A 10 5.33 -11.61 30.78
N SER A 11 6.13 -12.67 30.74
CA SER A 11 6.90 -13.08 29.59
C SER A 11 5.99 -13.46 28.41
N GLY A 12 4.89 -14.17 28.67
CA GLY A 12 3.89 -14.53 27.65
C GLY A 12 3.20 -13.31 27.03
N ILE A 13 2.83 -12.33 27.85
CA ILE A 13 2.20 -11.09 27.38
C ILE A 13 3.17 -10.29 26.51
N LEU A 14 4.43 -10.17 26.91
CA LEU A 14 5.46 -9.48 26.13
C LEU A 14 5.70 -10.16 24.78
N LEU A 15 5.72 -11.48 24.72
CA LEU A 15 5.85 -12.24 23.48
C LEU A 15 4.67 -11.99 22.53
N CYS A 16 3.44 -11.98 23.02
CA CYS A 16 2.25 -11.68 22.22
C CYS A 16 2.30 -10.26 21.64
N ILE A 17 2.71 -9.27 22.42
CA ILE A 17 2.86 -7.88 21.97
C ILE A 17 3.94 -7.79 20.88
N SER A 18 5.07 -8.46 21.07
CA SER A 18 6.15 -8.46 20.06
C SER A 18 5.72 -9.05 18.73
N VAL A 19 4.95 -10.14 18.75
CA VAL A 19 4.40 -10.77 17.54
C VAL A 19 3.42 -9.84 16.84
N GLN A 20 2.55 -9.16 17.58
CA GLN A 20 1.59 -8.20 17.02
C GLN A 20 2.29 -6.99 16.38
N LEU A 21 3.34 -6.47 17.00
CA LEU A 21 4.10 -5.34 16.47
C LEU A 21 4.90 -5.70 15.21
N GLY A 22 5.31 -6.96 15.07
CA GLY A 22 6.05 -7.43 13.90
C GLY A 22 5.17 -7.88 12.74
N ALA A 23 3.87 -8.06 12.94
CA ALA A 23 2.95 -8.56 11.92
C ALA A 23 2.48 -7.41 11.02
N GLN A 24 3.02 -7.32 9.81
CA GLN A 24 2.49 -6.41 8.79
C GLN A 24 1.32 -7.09 8.08
N VAL A 25 0.15 -6.44 8.12
CA VAL A 25 -1.04 -6.94 7.43
C VAL A 25 -0.99 -6.48 5.98
N ARG A 26 -0.85 -7.45 5.07
CA ARG A 26 -0.93 -7.18 3.63
C ARG A 26 -2.40 -7.05 3.23
N GLN A 27 -2.68 -6.11 2.34
CA GLN A 27 -4.00 -5.96 1.73
C GLN A 27 -4.24 -7.11 0.74
N THR A 28 -5.38 -7.79 0.84
CA THR A 28 -5.77 -8.82 -0.12
C THR A 28 -6.33 -8.18 -1.39
N ARG A 29 -6.44 -8.99 -2.47
CA ARG A 29 -7.08 -8.52 -3.70
C ARG A 29 -8.52 -8.09 -3.46
N GLU A 30 -9.27 -8.87 -2.69
CA GLU A 30 -10.67 -8.57 -2.36
C GLU A 30 -10.81 -7.28 -1.56
N GLU A 31 -9.94 -7.07 -0.58
CA GLU A 31 -9.90 -5.82 0.19
C GLU A 31 -9.55 -4.63 -0.70
N TYR A 32 -8.57 -4.79 -1.58
CA TYR A 32 -8.18 -3.75 -2.53
C TYR A 32 -9.34 -3.38 -3.46
N ILE A 33 -10.01 -4.37 -4.04
CA ILE A 33 -11.17 -4.15 -4.91
C ILE A 33 -12.28 -3.44 -4.15
N SER A 34 -12.64 -3.92 -2.96
CA SER A 34 -13.67 -3.31 -2.14
C SER A 34 -13.38 -1.84 -1.83
N ARG A 35 -12.12 -1.53 -1.55
CA ARG A 35 -11.70 -0.18 -1.18
C ARG A 35 -11.69 0.80 -2.35
N TYR A 36 -11.24 0.36 -3.53
CA TYR A 36 -11.00 1.26 -4.66
C TYR A 36 -12.02 1.17 -5.78
N MET A 37 -12.91 0.18 -5.78
CA MET A 37 -13.94 0.05 -6.81
C MET A 37 -14.83 1.29 -6.95
N PRO A 38 -15.28 1.95 -5.87
CA PRO A 38 -16.08 3.16 -6.02
C PRO A 38 -15.35 4.27 -6.79
N ILE A 39 -14.05 4.39 -6.60
CA ILE A 39 -13.20 5.37 -7.31
C ILE A 39 -13.08 4.99 -8.79
N ALA A 40 -12.85 3.71 -9.07
CA ALA A 40 -12.76 3.21 -10.44
C ALA A 40 -14.07 3.41 -11.22
N ILE A 41 -15.20 3.21 -10.57
CA ILE A 41 -16.54 3.44 -11.16
C ILE A 41 -16.72 4.94 -11.44
N ALA A 42 -16.37 5.81 -10.52
CA ALA A 42 -16.45 7.25 -10.71
C ALA A 42 -15.58 7.72 -11.89
N HIS A 43 -14.39 7.17 -12.03
CA HIS A 43 -13.53 7.43 -13.20
C HIS A 43 -14.14 6.90 -14.50
N MET A 44 -14.76 5.74 -14.47
CA MET A 44 -15.46 5.19 -15.63
C MET A 44 -16.58 6.12 -16.11
N GLU A 45 -17.38 6.62 -15.18
CA GLU A 45 -18.49 7.52 -15.49
C GLU A 45 -17.98 8.85 -16.07
N ARG A 46 -16.85 9.35 -15.57
CA ARG A 46 -16.30 10.64 -15.98
C ARG A 46 -15.47 10.57 -17.26
N TYR A 47 -14.66 9.54 -17.41
CA TYR A 47 -13.66 9.45 -18.48
C TYR A 47 -13.90 8.33 -19.49
N GLY A 48 -14.87 7.46 -19.25
CA GLY A 48 -15.21 6.37 -20.15
C GLY A 48 -14.25 5.18 -20.09
N ILE A 49 -13.35 5.13 -19.10
CA ILE A 49 -12.43 4.00 -18.92
C ILE A 49 -13.16 2.91 -18.12
N PRO A 50 -13.25 1.66 -18.61
CA PRO A 50 -13.92 0.60 -17.86
C PRO A 50 -13.28 0.41 -16.47
N ALA A 51 -14.11 0.33 -15.44
CA ALA A 51 -13.67 0.17 -14.05
C ALA A 51 -12.82 -1.09 -13.87
N SER A 52 -13.14 -2.17 -14.58
CA SER A 52 -12.36 -3.41 -14.54
C SER A 52 -10.92 -3.22 -15.02
N ILE A 53 -10.68 -2.38 -16.01
CA ILE A 53 -9.34 -2.08 -16.52
C ILE A 53 -8.55 -1.29 -15.49
N THR A 54 -9.16 -0.25 -14.91
CA THR A 54 -8.53 0.55 -13.87
C THR A 54 -8.16 -0.33 -12.66
N MET A 55 -9.06 -1.21 -12.25
CA MET A 55 -8.81 -2.13 -11.14
C MET A 55 -7.70 -3.12 -11.43
N ALA A 56 -7.71 -3.72 -12.63
CA ALA A 56 -6.68 -4.68 -13.03
C ALA A 56 -5.30 -4.04 -13.04
N GLN A 57 -5.18 -2.83 -13.58
CA GLN A 57 -3.92 -2.09 -13.58
C GLN A 57 -3.46 -1.75 -12.17
N GLY A 58 -4.36 -1.26 -11.32
CA GLY A 58 -4.03 -0.96 -9.93
C GLY A 58 -3.53 -2.18 -9.16
N ILE A 59 -4.18 -3.32 -9.33
CA ILE A 59 -3.78 -4.58 -8.70
C ILE A 59 -2.38 -4.99 -9.14
N LEU A 60 -2.13 -4.99 -10.45
CA LEU A 60 -0.85 -5.45 -11.02
C LEU A 60 0.28 -4.48 -10.71
N GLU A 61 0.08 -3.19 -10.92
CA GLU A 61 1.14 -2.18 -10.78
C GLU A 61 1.51 -1.90 -9.32
N SER A 62 0.58 -2.06 -8.38
CA SER A 62 0.80 -1.75 -6.98
C SER A 62 0.89 -2.98 -6.07
N ASP A 63 0.78 -4.19 -6.61
CA ASP A 63 0.64 -5.41 -5.80
C ASP A 63 -0.49 -5.24 -4.77
N CYS A 64 -1.67 -4.90 -5.23
CA CYS A 64 -2.83 -4.60 -4.37
C CYS A 64 -2.55 -3.50 -3.33
N GLY A 65 -1.77 -2.50 -3.69
CA GLY A 65 -1.37 -1.42 -2.78
C GLY A 65 -0.30 -1.81 -1.76
N ASN A 66 0.26 -3.02 -1.87
CA ASN A 66 1.28 -3.51 -0.93
C ASN A 66 2.71 -3.21 -1.34
N SER A 67 2.94 -2.78 -2.58
CA SER A 67 4.29 -2.47 -3.05
C SER A 67 4.90 -1.32 -2.23
N LEU A 68 6.22 -1.33 -2.09
CA LEU A 68 6.92 -0.28 -1.35
C LEU A 68 6.63 1.10 -1.93
N LEU A 69 6.63 1.21 -3.27
CA LEU A 69 6.34 2.46 -3.94
C LEU A 69 4.91 2.95 -3.65
N SER A 70 3.90 2.09 -3.76
CA SER A 70 2.52 2.48 -3.49
C SER A 70 2.28 2.86 -2.03
N MET A 71 2.91 2.17 -1.09
CA MET A 71 2.81 2.51 0.34
C MET A 71 3.45 3.85 0.67
N LYS A 72 4.59 4.17 0.05
CA LYS A 72 5.31 5.43 0.28
C LYS A 72 4.65 6.63 -0.39
N SER A 73 4.03 6.43 -1.55
CA SER A 73 3.63 7.53 -2.43
C SER A 73 2.14 7.58 -2.74
N ASN A 74 1.37 6.57 -2.36
CA ASN A 74 -0.01 6.38 -2.82
C ASN A 74 -0.16 6.37 -4.35
N ASN A 75 0.93 6.06 -5.04
CA ASN A 75 1.00 6.04 -6.50
C ASN A 75 0.87 4.59 -6.98
N HIS A 76 -0.36 4.16 -7.18
CA HIS A 76 -0.68 2.76 -7.49
C HIS A 76 -0.35 2.36 -8.93
N PHE A 77 -0.22 3.33 -9.83
CA PHE A 77 0.00 3.11 -11.26
C PHE A 77 1.42 3.36 -11.71
N GLY A 78 2.32 3.69 -10.79
CA GLY A 78 3.71 3.96 -11.12
C GLY A 78 3.89 5.17 -12.02
N ILE A 79 3.16 6.24 -11.78
CA ILE A 79 3.22 7.44 -12.61
C ILE A 79 4.50 8.20 -12.31
N LYS A 80 5.33 8.37 -13.34
CA LYS A 80 6.60 9.10 -13.23
C LYS A 80 6.37 10.61 -13.19
N CYS A 81 7.32 11.33 -12.58
CA CYS A 81 7.19 12.77 -12.36
C CYS A 81 6.99 13.57 -13.64
N LYS A 82 7.78 13.29 -14.67
CA LYS A 82 7.82 14.06 -15.91
C LYS A 82 8.10 15.55 -15.64
N ARG A 83 8.17 16.37 -16.68
CA ARG A 83 8.62 17.76 -16.59
C ARG A 83 7.66 18.68 -15.84
N ASN A 84 6.37 18.42 -15.91
CA ASN A 84 5.34 19.33 -15.43
C ASN A 84 4.83 19.03 -14.03
N TRP A 85 5.41 18.03 -13.36
CA TRP A 85 4.95 17.67 -12.01
C TRP A 85 5.56 18.59 -10.96
N THR A 86 4.71 19.32 -10.25
CA THR A 86 5.11 20.24 -9.17
C THR A 86 4.72 19.74 -7.79
N GLY A 87 4.04 18.60 -7.69
CA GLY A 87 3.65 17.98 -6.42
C GLY A 87 4.79 17.23 -5.75
N ASP A 88 4.45 16.50 -4.69
CA ASP A 88 5.42 15.70 -3.95
C ASP A 88 6.00 14.58 -4.81
N LYS A 89 7.22 14.18 -4.48
CA LYS A 89 7.99 13.19 -5.23
C LYS A 89 8.58 12.15 -4.31
N VAL A 90 8.68 10.92 -4.82
CA VAL A 90 9.49 9.87 -4.21
C VAL A 90 10.44 9.31 -5.28
N TYR A 91 11.58 8.82 -4.85
CA TYR A 91 12.58 8.22 -5.73
C TYR A 91 12.65 6.73 -5.47
N HIS A 92 12.60 5.94 -6.52
CA HIS A 92 12.54 4.49 -6.43
C HIS A 92 13.24 3.87 -7.62
N ASP A 93 13.95 2.76 -7.40
CA ASP A 93 14.60 2.03 -8.49
C ASP A 93 13.56 1.21 -9.24
N ASP A 94 13.50 1.39 -10.55
CA ASP A 94 12.61 0.67 -11.46
C ASP A 94 13.42 0.32 -12.70
N ASP A 95 13.06 0.83 -13.88
CA ASP A 95 13.84 0.63 -15.11
C ASP A 95 15.25 1.21 -15.00
N ALA A 96 15.40 2.27 -14.22
CA ALA A 96 16.68 2.87 -13.87
C ALA A 96 16.75 3.13 -12.37
N LYS A 97 17.96 3.38 -11.85
CA LYS A 97 18.16 3.73 -10.45
C LYS A 97 17.62 5.11 -10.15
N GLY A 98 16.92 5.25 -9.01
CA GLY A 98 16.50 6.53 -8.48
C GLY A 98 15.54 7.30 -9.38
N GLU A 99 14.65 6.62 -10.08
CA GLU A 99 13.64 7.27 -10.89
C GLU A 99 12.65 8.05 -10.03
N CYS A 100 12.18 9.18 -10.57
CA CYS A 100 11.23 10.05 -9.89
C CYS A 100 9.80 9.60 -10.15
N PHE A 101 9.07 9.35 -9.07
CA PHE A 101 7.65 9.02 -9.11
C PHE A 101 6.83 10.08 -8.39
N ARG A 102 5.64 10.34 -8.88
CA ARG A 102 4.69 11.24 -8.23
C ARG A 102 4.23 10.67 -6.90
N SER A 103 4.10 11.53 -5.91
CA SER A 103 3.58 11.16 -4.58
C SER A 103 2.28 11.90 -4.33
N TYR A 104 1.29 11.20 -3.83
CA TYR A 104 -0.04 11.73 -3.56
C TYR A 104 -0.36 11.58 -2.07
N PRO A 105 -1.12 12.52 -1.48
CA PRO A 105 -1.46 12.44 -0.05
C PRO A 105 -2.43 11.31 0.29
N SER A 106 -3.21 10.86 -0.68
CA SER A 106 -4.14 9.75 -0.47
C SER A 106 -4.48 9.07 -1.80
#